data_61961c01ce8ad80b6a48ae47d96d0273
#
_entry.id   61961c01ce8ad80b6a48ae47d96d0273
#
_cell.length_a   1.000
_cell.length_b   1.000
_cell.length_c   1.000
_cell.angle_alpha   90.00
_cell.angle_beta   90.00
_cell.angle_gamma   90.00
#
_symmetry.space_group_name_H-M   'P 1'
#
loop_
_entity.id
_entity.type
_entity.pdbx_description
1 polymer ?
#
loop_
_entity_poly.entity_id
_entity_poly.type
_entity_poly.pdbx_seq_one_letter_code
_entity_poly.pdbx_strand_id
1 'polypeptide(L)'
;MYGQKENISLPSGLANQLKHLYGPDARIVAQAPVGGGDINEAYHLVLQDGRDLFLKVHANVAADFFTAEASGLAALRQAGLPVPEVLGCGRNYLLLSYVKSARKSRDYWQQLGYALAKLHHSDPTAFTCGHRFGFMQDNYAGSTRQHNRPSDSWIDFFRTQRLQPFLKLCWSYFSSDEKHLAEQLLAHLEDRLIEPDFPSLLHGDLWCGNVMTGPAGEPIFIDPSVSVGFR
;
A
#
# COMPACT_ATOMS: atom_id res chain seq x y z
N MET A 1 -11.49 33.43 0.87
CA MET A 1 -11.21 33.46 2.33
C MET A 1 -10.52 32.13 2.63
N TYR A 2 -9.23 32.14 2.84
CA TYR A 2 -8.47 30.95 3.26
C TYR A 2 -8.79 30.72 4.74
N GLY A 3 -9.41 29.56 5.04
CA GLY A 3 -9.71 29.13 6.40
C GLY A 3 -8.45 29.01 7.24
N GLN A 4 -8.64 29.18 8.55
CA GLN A 4 -7.63 29.22 9.60
C GLN A 4 -6.61 28.07 9.45
N LYS A 5 -5.32 28.44 9.55
CA LYS A 5 -4.19 27.52 9.64
C LYS A 5 -4.36 26.69 10.93
N GLU A 6 -4.90 25.48 10.83
CA GLU A 6 -4.66 24.49 11.87
C GLU A 6 -3.18 24.10 11.76
N ASN A 7 -2.40 24.61 12.70
CA ASN A 7 -0.99 24.27 12.84
C ASN A 7 -0.90 22.85 13.39
N ILE A 8 -0.73 21.89 12.48
CA ILE A 8 -0.49 20.50 12.88
C ILE A 8 0.88 20.43 13.54
N SER A 9 0.97 19.68 14.63
CA SER A 9 2.26 19.28 15.18
C SER A 9 2.91 18.28 14.20
N LEU A 10 3.88 18.78 13.43
CA LEU A 10 4.60 17.95 12.46
C LEU A 10 5.33 16.79 13.17
N PRO A 11 5.40 15.59 12.55
CA PRO A 11 6.09 14.45 13.13
C PRO A 11 7.53 14.76 13.49
N SER A 12 7.97 14.23 14.63
CA SER A 12 9.37 14.33 15.03
C SER A 12 10.28 13.69 13.99
N GLY A 13 11.32 14.40 13.56
CA GLY A 13 12.24 13.94 12.53
C GLY A 13 11.91 14.39 11.10
N LEU A 14 10.67 14.79 10.78
CA LEU A 14 10.31 15.25 9.44
C LEU A 14 11.16 16.44 8.99
N ALA A 15 11.37 17.42 9.85
CA ALA A 15 12.20 18.61 9.53
C ALA A 15 13.64 18.22 9.18
N ASN A 16 14.23 17.25 9.87
CA ASN A 16 15.56 16.74 9.58
C ASN A 16 15.60 15.98 8.27
N GLN A 17 14.56 15.19 7.99
CA GLN A 17 14.40 14.47 6.71
C GLN A 17 14.35 15.45 5.54
N LEU A 18 13.56 16.52 5.65
CA LEU A 18 13.47 17.55 4.60
C LEU A 18 14.80 18.26 4.36
N LYS A 19 15.54 18.60 5.43
CA LYS A 19 16.88 19.20 5.31
C LYS A 19 17.89 18.24 4.66
N HIS A 20 17.78 16.95 4.96
CA HIS A 20 18.63 15.94 4.34
C HIS A 20 18.37 15.82 2.83
N LEU A 21 17.10 15.83 2.42
CA LEU A 21 16.69 15.68 1.02
C LEU A 21 16.93 16.94 0.18
N TYR A 22 16.68 18.12 0.75
CA TYR A 22 16.53 19.37 -0.01
C TYR A 22 17.44 20.52 0.47
N GLY A 23 18.33 20.21 1.42
CA GLY A 23 19.28 21.17 1.95
C GLY A 23 18.83 21.88 3.25
N PRO A 24 19.74 22.61 3.91
CA PRO A 24 19.51 23.18 5.25
C PRO A 24 18.37 24.20 5.31
N ASP A 25 18.07 24.84 4.18
CA ASP A 25 17.01 25.84 4.08
C ASP A 25 15.63 25.27 3.74
N ALA A 26 15.50 23.96 3.63
CA ALA A 26 14.21 23.31 3.34
C ALA A 26 13.20 23.62 4.45
N ARG A 27 12.11 24.32 4.11
CA ARG A 27 11.05 24.74 5.02
C ARG A 27 9.69 24.54 4.38
N ILE A 28 8.74 24.07 5.18
CA ILE A 28 7.33 24.00 4.81
C ILE A 28 6.75 25.42 4.92
N VAL A 29 6.21 25.94 3.83
CA VAL A 29 5.58 27.25 3.75
C VAL A 29 4.05 27.19 3.72
N ALA A 30 3.49 26.04 3.31
CA ALA A 30 2.06 25.79 3.36
C ALA A 30 1.78 24.32 3.64
N GLN A 31 0.67 24.06 4.32
CA GLN A 31 0.13 22.73 4.57
C GLN A 31 -1.39 22.77 4.47
N ALA A 32 -1.97 21.72 3.89
CA ALA A 32 -3.41 21.57 3.77
C ALA A 32 -3.80 20.10 4.00
N PRO A 33 -4.86 19.81 4.75
CA PRO A 33 -5.36 18.45 4.89
C PRO A 33 -5.84 17.94 3.53
N VAL A 34 -5.59 16.66 3.27
CA VAL A 34 -6.10 15.94 2.08
C VAL A 34 -7.10 14.91 2.57
N GLY A 35 -8.36 15.05 2.14
CA GLY A 35 -9.41 14.10 2.48
C GLY A 35 -9.30 12.80 1.68
N GLY A 36 -9.88 11.70 2.18
CA GLY A 36 -10.03 10.44 1.45
C GLY A 36 -9.34 9.22 2.07
N GLY A 37 -8.68 9.34 3.21
CA GLY A 37 -8.14 8.20 3.95
C GLY A 37 -8.90 7.95 5.25
N ASP A 38 -9.35 6.71 5.47
CA ASP A 38 -10.11 6.34 6.69
C ASP A 38 -9.20 6.07 7.90
N ILE A 39 -7.90 5.89 7.69
CA ILE A 39 -6.96 5.38 8.70
C ILE A 39 -5.90 6.41 9.07
N ASN A 40 -5.34 7.09 8.09
CA ASN A 40 -4.26 8.05 8.27
C ASN A 40 -4.75 9.48 8.06
N GLU A 41 -4.23 10.41 8.86
CA GLU A 41 -4.29 11.82 8.51
C GLU A 41 -3.33 12.08 7.34
N ALA A 42 -3.80 12.77 6.31
CA ALA A 42 -3.01 13.07 5.13
C ALA A 42 -2.93 14.58 4.87
N TYR A 43 -1.77 15.03 4.42
CA TYR A 43 -1.49 16.45 4.20
C TYR A 43 -0.73 16.69 2.91
N HIS A 44 -1.13 17.69 2.18
CA HIS A 44 -0.35 18.31 1.12
C HIS A 44 0.57 19.36 1.76
N LEU A 45 1.86 19.23 1.54
CA LEU A 45 2.86 20.18 2.01
C LEU A 45 3.49 20.90 0.82
N VAL A 46 3.72 22.21 0.96
CA VAL A 46 4.46 23.01 -0.01
C VAL A 46 5.74 23.51 0.64
N LEU A 47 6.88 23.26 0.00
CA LEU A 47 8.17 23.78 0.44
C LEU A 47 8.43 25.19 -0.10
N GLN A 48 9.37 25.90 0.51
CA GLN A 48 9.77 27.27 0.13
C GLN A 48 10.25 27.37 -1.33
N ASP A 49 10.82 26.29 -1.87
CA ASP A 49 11.27 26.21 -3.26
C ASP A 49 10.17 25.82 -4.26
N GLY A 50 8.92 25.72 -3.80
CA GLY A 50 7.74 25.40 -4.62
C GLY A 50 7.49 23.91 -4.83
N ARG A 51 8.24 23.02 -4.17
CA ARG A 51 7.96 21.57 -4.23
C ARG A 51 6.71 21.21 -3.47
N ASP A 52 5.93 20.32 -4.07
CA ASP A 52 4.76 19.71 -3.48
C ASP A 52 5.09 18.32 -2.94
N LEU A 53 4.71 18.04 -1.71
CA LEU A 53 4.91 16.76 -1.03
C LEU A 53 3.59 16.24 -0.46
N PHE A 54 3.48 14.92 -0.30
CA PHE A 54 2.37 14.27 0.36
C PHE A 54 2.85 13.61 1.65
N LEU A 55 2.21 13.94 2.76
CA LEU A 55 2.55 13.42 4.08
C LEU A 55 1.37 12.62 4.63
N LYS A 56 1.59 11.35 4.96
CA LYS A 56 0.70 10.54 5.80
C LYS A 56 1.21 10.57 7.23
N VAL A 57 0.31 10.72 8.20
CA VAL A 57 0.63 10.71 9.64
C VAL A 57 -0.35 9.81 10.37
N HIS A 58 0.16 9.05 11.33
CA HIS A 58 -0.67 8.31 12.27
C HIS A 58 0.08 8.15 13.60
N ALA A 59 -0.49 8.69 14.69
CA ALA A 59 0.19 8.74 15.99
C ALA A 59 0.31 7.36 16.66
N ASN A 60 -0.70 6.49 16.50
CA ASN A 60 -0.88 5.26 17.26
C ASN A 60 -0.85 4.01 16.38
N VAL A 61 0.20 3.83 15.59
CA VAL A 61 0.42 2.62 14.77
C VAL A 61 1.62 1.81 15.24
N ALA A 62 1.68 0.57 14.79
CA ALA A 62 2.85 -0.28 15.00
C ALA A 62 4.12 0.38 14.42
N ALA A 63 5.28 0.08 14.98
CA ALA A 63 6.52 0.75 14.62
C ALA A 63 6.94 0.52 13.15
N ASP A 64 6.47 -0.57 12.55
CA ASP A 64 6.75 -0.99 11.18
C ASP A 64 5.65 -0.59 10.17
N PHE A 65 4.58 0.09 10.60
CA PHE A 65 3.42 0.41 9.77
C PHE A 65 3.80 1.15 8.48
N PHE A 66 4.46 2.29 8.60
CA PHE A 66 4.87 3.10 7.45
C PHE A 66 6.07 2.53 6.69
N THR A 67 6.97 1.81 7.37
CA THR A 67 8.07 1.12 6.68
C THR A 67 7.56 -0.05 5.84
N ALA A 68 6.51 -0.72 6.27
CA ALA A 68 5.86 -1.77 5.49
C ALA A 68 5.21 -1.21 4.21
N GLU A 69 4.49 -0.09 4.29
CA GLU A 69 3.93 0.59 3.11
C GLU A 69 5.03 1.11 2.18
N ALA A 70 6.08 1.74 2.73
CA ALA A 70 7.22 2.21 1.95
C ALA A 70 7.91 1.08 1.17
N SER A 71 8.09 -0.09 1.80
CA SER A 71 8.66 -1.27 1.14
C SER A 71 7.74 -1.82 0.05
N GLY A 72 6.43 -1.81 0.27
CA GLY A 72 5.44 -2.19 -0.74
C GLY A 72 5.51 -1.28 -1.98
N LEU A 73 5.51 0.04 -1.77
CA LEU A 73 5.67 1.01 -2.86
C LEU A 73 7.00 0.84 -3.61
N ALA A 74 8.09 0.57 -2.89
CA ALA A 74 9.39 0.32 -3.50
C ALA A 74 9.38 -0.94 -4.38
N ALA A 75 8.78 -2.04 -3.91
CA ALA A 75 8.63 -3.28 -4.66
C ALA A 75 7.80 -3.09 -5.94
N LEU A 76 6.66 -2.40 -5.85
CA LEU A 76 5.82 -2.07 -7.00
C LEU A 76 6.56 -1.19 -8.02
N ARG A 77 7.29 -0.17 -7.56
CA ARG A 77 8.12 0.68 -8.41
C ARG A 77 9.22 -0.12 -9.11
N GLN A 78 9.90 -1.01 -8.40
CA GLN A 78 10.93 -1.90 -8.96
C GLN A 78 10.35 -2.81 -10.06
N ALA A 79 9.12 -3.29 -9.91
CA ALA A 79 8.40 -4.05 -10.92
C ALA A 79 7.84 -3.19 -12.07
N GLY A 80 8.04 -1.86 -12.00
CA GLY A 80 7.65 -0.90 -13.05
C GLY A 80 6.21 -0.41 -12.99
N LEU A 81 5.53 -0.59 -11.84
CA LEU A 81 4.22 0.00 -11.62
C LEU A 81 4.36 1.51 -11.28
N PRO A 82 3.57 2.42 -11.90
CA PRO A 82 3.56 3.82 -11.54
C PRO A 82 3.00 4.05 -10.13
N VAL A 83 3.86 4.42 -9.20
CA VAL A 83 3.51 4.72 -7.80
C VAL A 83 4.19 6.02 -7.36
N PRO A 84 3.70 6.73 -6.33
CA PRO A 84 4.40 7.85 -5.74
C PRO A 84 5.80 7.44 -5.26
N GLU A 85 6.73 8.38 -5.33
CA GLU A 85 8.08 8.17 -4.80
C GLU A 85 8.07 8.25 -3.28
N VAL A 86 8.72 7.28 -2.61
CA VAL A 86 8.97 7.33 -1.18
C VAL A 86 10.16 8.24 -0.93
N LEU A 87 9.91 9.39 -0.34
CA LEU A 87 10.93 10.40 -0.01
C LEU A 87 11.49 10.23 1.40
N GLY A 88 10.75 9.52 2.24
CA GLY A 88 11.18 9.16 3.58
C GLY A 88 10.06 8.57 4.41
N CYS A 89 10.44 7.89 5.47
CA CYS A 89 9.49 7.38 6.46
C CYS A 89 10.07 7.45 7.86
N GLY A 90 9.19 7.58 8.83
CA GLY A 90 9.50 7.49 10.25
C GLY A 90 8.48 6.59 10.94
N ARG A 91 8.58 6.48 12.27
CA ARG A 91 7.68 5.64 13.05
C ARG A 91 6.19 5.99 12.85
N ASN A 92 5.89 7.27 12.71
CA ASN A 92 4.53 7.81 12.68
C ASN A 92 4.22 8.65 11.44
N TYR A 93 5.04 8.55 10.40
CA TYR A 93 4.80 9.24 9.12
C TYR A 93 5.41 8.52 7.92
N LEU A 94 4.82 8.78 6.76
CA LEU A 94 5.34 8.45 5.44
C LEU A 94 5.29 9.72 4.57
N LEU A 95 6.44 10.07 3.99
CA LEU A 95 6.59 11.20 3.09
C LEU A 95 6.73 10.69 1.66
N LEU A 96 5.84 11.15 0.78
CA LEU A 96 5.76 10.76 -0.62
C LEU A 96 5.86 11.98 -1.54
N SER A 97 6.20 11.76 -2.80
CA SER A 97 5.98 12.75 -3.85
C SER A 97 4.47 13.02 -4.00
N TYR A 98 4.12 14.30 -4.17
CA TYR A 98 2.73 14.68 -4.38
C TYR A 98 2.27 14.34 -5.79
N VAL A 99 1.16 13.66 -5.92
CA VAL A 99 0.53 13.36 -7.21
C VAL A 99 -0.49 14.45 -7.52
N LYS A 100 -0.12 15.35 -8.42
CA LYS A 100 -1.04 16.37 -8.91
C LYS A 100 -2.04 15.73 -9.87
N SER A 101 -3.29 15.61 -9.44
CA SER A 101 -4.32 14.98 -10.24
C SER A 101 -4.70 15.82 -11.47
N ALA A 102 -4.90 15.14 -12.60
CA ALA A 102 -5.38 15.73 -13.85
C ALA A 102 -6.59 14.95 -14.40
N ARG A 103 -7.08 15.34 -15.57
CA ARG A 103 -8.10 14.55 -16.29
C ARG A 103 -7.47 13.30 -16.89
N LYS A 104 -8.21 12.20 -16.85
CA LYS A 104 -7.79 10.94 -17.48
C LYS A 104 -7.46 11.16 -18.96
N SER A 105 -6.32 10.61 -19.39
CA SER A 105 -5.94 10.56 -20.80
C SER A 105 -6.93 9.68 -21.59
N ARG A 106 -6.92 9.79 -22.91
CA ARG A 106 -7.80 9.02 -23.79
C ARG A 106 -7.60 7.50 -23.64
N ASP A 107 -6.38 7.08 -23.35
CA ASP A 107 -5.93 5.69 -23.24
C ASP A 107 -5.71 5.24 -21.78
N TYR A 108 -6.22 6.01 -20.80
CA TYR A 108 -6.06 5.74 -19.36
C TYR A 108 -6.34 4.28 -18.98
N TRP A 109 -7.47 3.73 -19.44
CA TRP A 109 -7.87 2.37 -19.08
C TRP A 109 -6.99 1.31 -19.73
N GLN A 110 -6.49 1.59 -20.93
CA GLN A 110 -5.52 0.74 -21.60
C GLN A 110 -4.17 0.75 -20.87
N GLN A 111 -3.71 1.93 -20.47
CA GLN A 111 -2.49 2.07 -19.67
C GLN A 111 -2.61 1.34 -18.32
N LEU A 112 -3.75 1.46 -17.64
CA LEU A 112 -4.01 0.76 -16.38
C LEU A 112 -3.94 -0.76 -16.55
N GLY A 113 -4.64 -1.31 -17.54
CA GLY A 113 -4.61 -2.75 -17.84
C GLY A 113 -3.20 -3.24 -18.20
N TYR A 114 -2.46 -2.44 -18.96
CA TYR A 114 -1.08 -2.76 -19.34
C TYR A 114 -0.13 -2.77 -18.14
N ALA A 115 -0.25 -1.76 -17.26
CA ALA A 115 0.56 -1.66 -16.06
C ALA A 115 0.32 -2.85 -15.11
N LEU A 116 -0.93 -3.27 -14.92
CA LEU A 116 -1.29 -4.44 -14.13
C LEU A 116 -0.78 -5.74 -14.76
N ALA A 117 -0.98 -5.92 -16.05
CA ALA A 117 -0.46 -7.10 -16.74
C ALA A 117 1.05 -7.21 -16.62
N LYS A 118 1.77 -6.10 -16.79
CA LYS A 118 3.22 -6.04 -16.61
C LYS A 118 3.64 -6.37 -15.18
N LEU A 119 2.95 -5.83 -14.18
CA LEU A 119 3.18 -6.15 -12.77
C LEU A 119 3.03 -7.65 -12.51
N HIS A 120 1.91 -8.24 -12.95
CA HIS A 120 1.60 -9.65 -12.71
C HIS A 120 2.53 -10.62 -13.45
N HIS A 121 3.19 -10.18 -14.52
CA HIS A 121 4.19 -10.94 -15.27
C HIS A 121 5.64 -10.59 -14.90
N SER A 122 5.86 -9.67 -13.96
CA SER A 122 7.21 -9.39 -13.47
C SER A 122 7.75 -10.57 -12.66
N ASP A 123 9.07 -10.72 -12.63
CA ASP A 123 9.72 -11.74 -11.78
C ASP A 123 9.61 -11.33 -10.30
N PRO A 124 8.88 -12.10 -9.46
CA PRO A 124 8.69 -11.77 -8.05
C PRO A 124 9.75 -12.36 -7.12
N THR A 125 10.75 -13.09 -7.62
CA THR A 125 11.71 -13.89 -6.80
C THR A 125 12.49 -13.03 -5.81
N ALA A 126 12.77 -11.77 -6.16
CA ALA A 126 13.45 -10.83 -5.25
C ALA A 126 12.63 -10.50 -3.98
N PHE A 127 11.33 -10.79 -3.95
CA PHE A 127 10.42 -10.38 -2.89
C PHE A 127 9.94 -11.52 -1.99
N THR A 128 10.31 -12.78 -2.29
CA THR A 128 9.75 -13.97 -1.62
C THR A 128 10.75 -14.76 -0.79
N CYS A 129 11.96 -14.24 -0.59
CA CYS A 129 13.02 -14.93 0.18
C CYS A 129 13.31 -16.36 -0.33
N GLY A 130 13.22 -16.58 -1.65
CA GLY A 130 13.50 -17.87 -2.29
C GLY A 130 12.33 -18.84 -2.35
N HIS A 131 11.13 -18.42 -1.94
CA HIS A 131 9.87 -19.18 -2.07
C HIS A 131 9.01 -18.68 -3.23
N ARG A 132 7.89 -19.38 -3.51
CA ARG A 132 6.97 -18.98 -4.58
C ARG A 132 6.05 -17.85 -4.16
N PHE A 133 5.52 -17.86 -2.95
CA PHE A 133 4.49 -16.96 -2.44
C PHE A 133 4.92 -16.31 -1.13
N GLY A 134 4.29 -15.20 -0.77
CA GLY A 134 4.60 -14.43 0.43
C GLY A 134 5.10 -13.03 0.13
N PHE A 135 5.82 -12.46 1.07
CA PHE A 135 6.56 -11.21 0.89
C PHE A 135 7.68 -11.14 1.92
N MET A 136 8.73 -10.35 1.65
CA MET A 136 9.90 -10.25 2.52
C MET A 136 9.58 -9.78 3.95
N GLN A 137 8.40 -9.20 4.16
CA GLN A 137 7.93 -8.75 5.48
C GLN A 137 6.41 -8.73 5.54
N ASP A 138 5.88 -8.74 6.77
CA ASP A 138 4.46 -8.47 7.02
C ASP A 138 4.10 -7.03 6.63
N ASN A 139 2.83 -6.79 6.34
CA ASN A 139 2.29 -5.46 6.07
C ASN A 139 0.88 -5.30 6.66
N TYR A 140 0.07 -4.41 6.11
CA TYR A 140 -1.22 -4.07 6.66
C TYR A 140 -2.28 -4.00 5.55
N ALA A 141 -3.44 -4.60 5.79
CA ALA A 141 -4.67 -4.36 5.06
C ALA A 141 -5.50 -3.39 5.90
N GLY A 142 -5.50 -2.12 5.52
CA GLY A 142 -6.00 -1.07 6.37
C GLY A 142 -5.18 -0.96 7.68
N SER A 143 -5.83 -1.04 8.83
CA SER A 143 -5.17 -1.11 10.16
C SER A 143 -4.83 -2.54 10.60
N THR A 144 -5.30 -3.56 9.86
CA THR A 144 -5.13 -4.96 10.23
C THR A 144 -3.80 -5.50 9.73
N ARG A 145 -3.00 -6.07 10.65
CA ARG A 145 -1.73 -6.72 10.27
C ARG A 145 -1.99 -7.91 9.35
N GLN A 146 -1.29 -7.96 8.24
CA GLN A 146 -1.33 -9.00 7.23
C GLN A 146 -0.01 -9.75 7.20
N HIS A 147 -0.05 -11.03 7.54
CA HIS A 147 1.12 -11.89 7.52
C HIS A 147 1.47 -12.31 6.10
N ASN A 148 2.76 -12.36 5.81
CA ASN A 148 3.31 -12.69 4.50
C ASN A 148 4.39 -13.76 4.59
N ARG A 149 4.26 -14.72 5.51
CA ARG A 149 5.24 -15.81 5.66
C ARG A 149 5.39 -16.54 4.34
N PRO A 150 6.63 -16.81 3.91
CA PRO A 150 6.89 -17.50 2.66
C PRO A 150 6.25 -18.89 2.59
N SER A 151 5.79 -19.28 1.40
CA SER A 151 5.19 -20.59 1.11
C SER A 151 5.48 -20.99 -0.33
N ASP A 152 5.56 -22.29 -0.60
CA ASP A 152 5.68 -22.83 -1.95
C ASP A 152 4.33 -23.33 -2.50
N SER A 153 3.27 -23.32 -1.67
CA SER A 153 1.88 -23.55 -2.06
C SER A 153 1.07 -22.26 -1.92
N TRP A 154 0.36 -21.90 -2.99
CA TRP A 154 -0.59 -20.79 -2.99
C TRP A 154 -1.77 -21.08 -2.06
N ILE A 155 -2.30 -22.30 -2.13
CA ILE A 155 -3.46 -22.68 -1.33
C ILE A 155 -3.15 -22.60 0.16
N ASP A 156 -1.98 -23.07 0.58
CA ASP A 156 -1.52 -22.97 1.97
C ASP A 156 -1.26 -21.51 2.37
N PHE A 157 -0.63 -20.72 1.52
CA PHE A 157 -0.43 -19.30 1.77
C PHE A 157 -1.76 -18.57 1.95
N PHE A 158 -2.70 -18.77 1.03
CA PHE A 158 -4.02 -18.14 1.10
C PHE A 158 -4.80 -18.59 2.34
N ARG A 159 -4.79 -19.89 2.63
CA ARG A 159 -5.41 -20.44 3.85
C ARG A 159 -4.87 -19.80 5.12
N THR A 160 -3.54 -19.84 5.28
CA THR A 160 -2.90 -19.54 6.57
C THR A 160 -2.55 -18.07 6.76
N GLN A 161 -2.30 -17.32 5.68
CA GLN A 161 -1.89 -15.92 5.75
C GLN A 161 -3.01 -14.94 5.35
N ARG A 162 -4.11 -15.42 4.77
CA ARG A 162 -5.24 -14.59 4.34
C ARG A 162 -6.52 -15.03 5.04
N LEU A 163 -7.07 -16.19 4.69
CA LEU A 163 -8.41 -16.56 5.08
C LEU A 163 -8.54 -16.81 6.58
N GLN A 164 -7.72 -17.68 7.17
CA GLN A 164 -7.78 -18.01 8.60
C GLN A 164 -7.61 -16.80 9.53
N PRO A 165 -6.61 -15.90 9.34
CA PRO A 165 -6.46 -14.76 10.23
C PRO A 165 -7.68 -13.84 10.22
N PHE A 166 -8.24 -13.55 9.03
CA PHE A 166 -9.40 -12.67 8.92
C PHE A 166 -10.69 -13.33 9.43
N LEU A 167 -10.91 -14.61 9.16
CA LEU A 167 -12.02 -15.36 9.77
C LEU A 167 -11.93 -15.33 11.30
N LYS A 168 -10.72 -15.48 11.86
CA LYS A 168 -10.53 -15.43 13.31
C LYS A 168 -10.88 -14.06 13.90
N LEU A 169 -10.57 -12.97 13.23
CA LEU A 169 -10.96 -11.61 13.63
C LEU A 169 -12.48 -11.41 13.65
N CYS A 170 -13.18 -12.03 12.70
CA CYS A 170 -14.63 -11.93 12.58
C CYS A 170 -15.39 -13.02 13.33
N TRP A 171 -14.69 -13.94 13.99
CA TRP A 171 -15.29 -15.19 14.53
C TRP A 171 -16.43 -14.97 15.51
N SER A 172 -16.39 -13.91 16.30
CA SER A 172 -17.44 -13.56 17.25
C SER A 172 -18.73 -13.07 16.60
N TYR A 173 -18.68 -12.64 15.34
CA TYR A 173 -19.85 -12.18 14.59
C TYR A 173 -20.60 -13.31 13.90
N PHE A 174 -19.99 -14.50 13.78
CA PHE A 174 -20.57 -15.65 13.08
C PHE A 174 -21.47 -16.48 13.99
N SER A 175 -22.61 -16.90 13.46
CA SER A 175 -23.46 -17.94 14.03
C SER A 175 -22.75 -19.30 14.01
N SER A 176 -23.33 -20.29 14.69
CA SER A 176 -22.78 -21.67 14.71
C SER A 176 -22.72 -22.28 13.31
N ASP A 177 -23.75 -22.04 12.47
CA ASP A 177 -23.81 -22.56 11.11
C ASP A 177 -22.78 -21.91 10.20
N GLU A 178 -22.59 -20.58 10.31
CA GLU A 178 -21.57 -19.84 9.55
C GLU A 178 -20.16 -20.27 9.96
N LYS A 179 -19.90 -20.53 11.24
CA LYS A 179 -18.64 -21.09 11.72
C LYS A 179 -18.35 -22.45 11.10
N HIS A 180 -19.37 -23.32 11.09
CA HIS A 180 -19.24 -24.63 10.47
C HIS A 180 -18.94 -24.53 8.97
N LEU A 181 -19.62 -23.63 8.23
CA LEU A 181 -19.34 -23.36 6.82
C LEU A 181 -17.93 -22.85 6.59
N ALA A 182 -17.44 -21.94 7.47
CA ALA A 182 -16.07 -21.42 7.39
C ALA A 182 -15.01 -22.52 7.63
N GLU A 183 -15.26 -23.40 8.59
CA GLU A 183 -14.41 -24.58 8.85
C GLU A 183 -14.40 -25.56 7.67
N GLN A 184 -15.56 -25.85 7.09
CA GLN A 184 -15.66 -26.68 5.88
C GLN A 184 -14.93 -26.05 4.70
N LEU A 185 -15.08 -24.74 4.47
CA LEU A 185 -14.35 -24.03 3.42
C LEU A 185 -12.83 -24.17 3.59
N LEU A 186 -12.33 -23.95 4.82
CA LEU A 186 -10.91 -24.09 5.12
C LEU A 186 -10.39 -25.52 4.92
N ALA A 187 -11.21 -26.53 5.24
CA ALA A 187 -10.84 -27.94 5.09
C ALA A 187 -10.83 -28.42 3.63
N HIS A 188 -11.55 -27.73 2.74
CA HIS A 188 -11.75 -28.12 1.33
C HIS A 188 -11.30 -27.03 0.33
N LEU A 189 -10.30 -26.23 0.68
CA LEU A 189 -9.79 -25.19 -0.21
C LEU A 189 -9.17 -25.75 -1.48
N GLU A 190 -8.56 -26.93 -1.43
CA GLU A 190 -7.98 -27.64 -2.56
C GLU A 190 -9.02 -28.02 -3.63
N ASP A 191 -10.28 -28.21 -3.22
CA ASP A 191 -11.39 -28.47 -4.14
C ASP A 191 -11.92 -27.20 -4.83
N ARG A 192 -11.49 -26.01 -4.37
CA ARG A 192 -12.01 -24.70 -4.80
C ARG A 192 -10.97 -23.83 -5.46
N LEU A 193 -9.71 -24.00 -5.09
CA LEU A 193 -8.60 -23.23 -5.59
C LEU A 193 -7.65 -24.12 -6.39
N ILE A 194 -6.93 -23.50 -7.31
CA ILE A 194 -5.88 -24.16 -8.08
C ILE A 194 -4.52 -23.53 -7.71
N GLU A 195 -3.47 -24.34 -7.76
CA GLU A 195 -2.11 -23.80 -7.71
C GLU A 195 -1.83 -23.10 -9.05
N PRO A 196 -1.39 -21.82 -9.04
CA PRO A 196 -1.07 -21.13 -10.28
C PRO A 196 0.24 -21.65 -10.88
N ASP A 197 0.34 -21.61 -12.20
CA ASP A 197 1.56 -21.99 -12.93
C ASP A 197 2.74 -21.10 -12.52
N PHE A 198 2.49 -19.81 -12.28
CA PHE A 198 3.49 -18.87 -11.81
C PHE A 198 2.90 -17.89 -10.79
N PRO A 199 3.73 -17.49 -9.80
CA PRO A 199 3.37 -16.48 -8.82
C PRO A 199 3.40 -15.08 -9.45
N SER A 200 2.58 -14.18 -8.93
CA SER A 200 2.49 -12.79 -9.39
C SER A 200 2.68 -11.81 -8.24
N LEU A 201 3.43 -10.73 -8.47
CA LEU A 201 3.46 -9.61 -7.55
C LEU A 201 2.12 -8.87 -7.62
N LEU A 202 1.48 -8.69 -6.47
CA LEU A 202 0.15 -8.10 -6.35
C LEU A 202 0.23 -6.76 -5.62
N HIS A 203 -0.62 -5.82 -6.02
CA HIS A 203 -0.87 -4.59 -5.26
C HIS A 203 -1.46 -4.89 -3.88
N GLY A 204 -2.29 -5.91 -3.80
CA GLY A 204 -2.87 -6.45 -2.56
C GLY A 204 -4.12 -5.74 -2.06
N ASP A 205 -4.34 -4.47 -2.45
CA ASP A 205 -5.54 -3.68 -2.11
C ASP A 205 -5.97 -2.82 -3.31
N LEU A 206 -6.21 -3.47 -4.46
CA LEU A 206 -6.53 -2.75 -5.70
C LEU A 206 -8.04 -2.57 -5.86
N TRP A 207 -8.47 -1.33 -5.72
CA TRP A 207 -9.81 -0.86 -6.02
C TRP A 207 -9.75 0.57 -6.56
N CYS A 208 -10.88 1.14 -7.00
CA CYS A 208 -10.90 2.44 -7.66
C CYS A 208 -10.39 3.61 -6.81
N GLY A 209 -10.46 3.50 -5.47
CA GLY A 209 -9.92 4.50 -4.54
C GLY A 209 -8.40 4.49 -4.44
N ASN A 210 -7.75 3.38 -4.79
CA ASN A 210 -6.29 3.23 -4.73
C ASN A 210 -5.62 3.42 -6.09
N VAL A 211 -6.32 4.06 -7.05
CA VAL A 211 -5.75 4.48 -8.34
C VAL A 211 -6.09 5.93 -8.61
N MET A 212 -5.08 6.78 -8.55
CA MET A 212 -5.17 8.20 -8.90
C MET A 212 -4.94 8.42 -10.39
N THR A 213 -5.32 9.61 -10.87
CA THR A 213 -4.91 10.08 -12.19
C THR A 213 -3.74 11.03 -12.03
N GLY A 214 -2.60 10.71 -12.61
CA GLY A 214 -1.39 11.53 -12.56
C GLY A 214 -1.45 12.78 -13.44
N PRO A 215 -0.38 13.60 -13.42
CA PRO A 215 -0.35 14.90 -14.09
C PRO A 215 -0.44 14.83 -15.63
N ALA A 216 -0.02 13.72 -16.26
CA ALA A 216 -0.17 13.47 -17.69
C ALA A 216 -1.47 12.72 -18.04
N GLY A 217 -2.32 12.45 -17.06
CA GLY A 217 -3.57 11.71 -17.24
C GLY A 217 -3.41 10.18 -17.15
N GLU A 218 -2.27 9.70 -16.70
CA GLU A 218 -1.90 8.30 -16.50
C GLU A 218 -2.41 7.75 -15.16
N PRO A 219 -2.58 6.41 -15.01
CA PRO A 219 -2.89 5.79 -13.73
C PRO A 219 -1.66 5.78 -12.79
N ILE A 220 -1.85 6.19 -11.54
CA ILE A 220 -0.86 6.12 -10.46
C ILE A 220 -1.47 5.29 -9.33
N PHE A 221 -0.79 4.24 -8.90
CA PHE A 221 -1.27 3.31 -7.88
C PHE A 221 -0.76 3.74 -6.50
N ILE A 222 -1.64 3.71 -5.51
CA ILE A 222 -1.36 4.17 -4.14
C ILE A 222 -1.86 3.15 -3.12
N ASP A 223 -1.42 3.26 -1.86
CA ASP A 223 -1.92 2.50 -0.71
C ASP A 223 -1.88 0.97 -0.89
N PRO A 224 -0.73 0.39 -1.20
CA PRO A 224 -0.63 -1.03 -1.45
C PRO A 224 -0.55 -1.86 -0.17
N SER A 225 -1.00 -3.12 -0.28
CA SER A 225 -0.84 -4.19 0.70
C SER A 225 -0.13 -5.39 0.05
N VAL A 226 1.12 -5.17 -0.39
CA VAL A 226 1.84 -6.01 -1.35
C VAL A 226 2.04 -7.44 -0.87
N SER A 227 1.85 -8.38 -1.76
CA SER A 227 2.30 -9.77 -1.60
C SER A 227 2.53 -10.43 -2.95
N VAL A 228 3.24 -11.55 -2.95
CA VAL A 228 3.31 -12.44 -4.09
C VAL A 228 2.28 -13.53 -3.91
N GLY A 229 1.38 -13.66 -4.86
CA GLY A 229 0.22 -14.54 -4.79
C GLY A 229 -0.30 -14.95 -6.16
N PHE A 230 -1.59 -15.25 -6.24
CA PHE A 230 -2.32 -15.56 -7.46
C PHE A 230 -3.17 -14.36 -7.89
N ARG A 231 -2.99 -13.90 -9.14
CA ARG A 231 -3.71 -12.79 -9.75
C ARG A 231 -5.15 -13.14 -10.12
#